data_87a14754538140e9f8eebcc432ad6b68
#
_entry.id   87a14754538140e9f8eebcc432ad6b68
#
_cell.length_a   1.000
_cell.length_b   1.000
_cell.length_c   1.000
_cell.angle_alpha   90.00
_cell.angle_beta   90.00
_cell.angle_gamma   90.00
#
_symmetry.space_group_name_H-M   'P 1'
#
loop_
_entity.id
_entity.type
_entity.pdbx_description
1 polymer ?
#
loop_
_entity_poly.entity_id
_entity_poly.type
_entity_poly.pdbx_seq_one_letter_code
_entity_poly.pdbx_strand_id
1 'polypeptide(L)'
;MRRNKAGLALILIGAALIGSALFLFFSNSAEDDNAGRQAAVMLEKVQQVIPEESAGPARLTLAEIGGYEYIGYISIAKLELELPVMAEWDYDRLKIAPCRHFGSPESDDLVIAAHNYKNHFGRLGRLEAEDVVVFTDMEGGKSETVNFIYPISPYNAKKD
;
A
#
# COMPACT_ATOMS: atom_id res chain seq x y z
N MET A 1 20.77 15.32 -53.32
CA MET A 1 20.76 15.14 -51.87
C MET A 1 19.87 13.95 -51.50
N ARG A 2 20.43 12.78 -51.24
CA ARG A 2 19.69 11.60 -50.69
C ARG A 2 19.29 11.95 -49.24
N ARG A 3 18.03 12.30 -49.00
CA ARG A 3 17.51 12.43 -47.64
C ARG A 3 17.79 11.14 -46.86
N ASN A 4 18.49 11.25 -45.76
CA ASN A 4 18.84 10.14 -44.88
C ASN A 4 17.56 9.54 -44.25
N LYS A 5 16.83 8.74 -44.99
CA LYS A 5 15.58 8.10 -44.53
C LYS A 5 15.82 7.26 -43.25
N ALA A 6 17.00 6.69 -43.10
CA ALA A 6 17.41 5.95 -41.90
C ALA A 6 17.51 6.89 -40.67
N GLY A 7 18.10 8.07 -40.84
CA GLY A 7 18.19 9.05 -39.73
C GLY A 7 16.82 9.56 -39.26
N LEU A 8 15.91 9.82 -40.21
CA LEU A 8 14.53 10.21 -39.86
C LEU A 8 13.79 9.08 -39.13
N ALA A 9 13.96 7.83 -39.59
CA ALA A 9 13.34 6.67 -38.94
C ALA A 9 13.85 6.51 -37.50
N LEU A 10 15.14 6.67 -37.25
CA LEU A 10 15.71 6.62 -35.90
C LEU A 10 15.19 7.73 -34.97
N ILE A 11 15.02 8.94 -35.50
CA ILE A 11 14.44 10.06 -34.74
C ILE A 11 12.98 9.75 -34.36
N LEU A 12 12.18 9.22 -35.29
CA LEU A 12 10.78 8.86 -35.01
C LEU A 12 10.67 7.74 -33.97
N ILE A 13 11.54 6.71 -34.06
CA ILE A 13 11.60 5.63 -33.07
C ILE A 13 11.99 6.19 -31.70
N GLY A 14 13.01 7.04 -31.63
CA GLY A 14 13.42 7.68 -30.39
C GLY A 14 12.31 8.54 -29.77
N ALA A 15 11.62 9.31 -30.58
CA ALA A 15 10.47 10.12 -30.13
C ALA A 15 9.31 9.25 -29.62
N ALA A 16 9.02 8.14 -30.28
CA ALA A 16 7.99 7.19 -29.86
C ALA A 16 8.35 6.52 -28.52
N LEU A 17 9.60 6.13 -28.32
CA LEU A 17 10.08 5.54 -27.06
C LEU A 17 9.98 6.55 -25.91
N ILE A 18 10.39 7.81 -26.13
CA ILE A 18 10.27 8.88 -25.12
C ILE A 18 8.79 9.14 -24.80
N GLY A 19 7.94 9.23 -25.82
CA GLY A 19 6.49 9.42 -25.62
C GLY A 19 5.86 8.27 -24.83
N SER A 20 6.24 7.03 -25.10
CA SER A 20 5.78 5.86 -24.35
C SER A 20 6.26 5.87 -22.89
N ALA A 21 7.51 6.24 -22.66
CA ALA A 21 8.05 6.34 -21.30
C ALA A 21 7.34 7.43 -20.48
N LEU A 22 7.10 8.59 -21.06
CA LEU A 22 6.34 9.66 -20.43
C LEU A 22 4.90 9.25 -20.14
N PHE A 23 4.24 8.59 -21.09
CA PHE A 23 2.89 8.08 -20.88
C PHE A 23 2.81 7.11 -19.69
N LEU A 24 3.73 6.14 -19.63
CA LEU A 24 3.79 5.19 -18.51
C LEU A 24 4.10 5.90 -17.18
N PHE A 25 4.99 6.88 -17.18
CA PHE A 25 5.31 7.65 -15.99
C PHE A 25 4.08 8.40 -15.45
N PHE A 26 3.34 9.10 -16.31
CA PHE A 26 2.13 9.83 -15.90
C PHE A 26 0.99 8.88 -15.51
N SER A 27 0.84 7.76 -16.20
CA SER A 27 -0.16 6.74 -15.86
C SER A 27 0.09 6.15 -14.46
N ASN A 28 1.33 5.74 -14.18
CA ASN A 28 1.70 5.21 -12.86
C ASN A 28 1.55 6.26 -11.75
N SER A 29 1.89 7.52 -12.02
CA SER A 29 1.70 8.60 -11.05
C SER A 29 0.23 8.86 -10.75
N ALA A 30 -0.64 8.78 -11.76
CA ALA A 30 -2.08 8.94 -11.59
C ALA A 30 -2.71 7.78 -10.79
N GLU A 31 -2.21 6.55 -10.98
CA GLU A 31 -2.65 5.40 -10.18
C GLU A 31 -2.25 5.55 -8.70
N ASP A 32 -1.01 5.96 -8.42
CA ASP A 32 -0.50 6.22 -7.07
C ASP A 32 -1.35 7.30 -6.36
N ASP A 33 -1.59 8.42 -7.01
CA ASP A 33 -2.41 9.50 -6.45
C ASP A 33 -3.86 9.07 -6.23
N ASN A 34 -4.41 8.24 -7.10
CA ASN A 34 -5.76 7.71 -6.95
C ASN A 34 -5.85 6.73 -5.79
N ALA A 35 -4.90 5.81 -5.67
CA ALA A 35 -4.81 4.86 -4.56
C ALA A 35 -4.69 5.60 -3.21
N GLY A 36 -3.83 6.62 -3.14
CA GLY A 36 -3.69 7.45 -1.94
C GLY A 36 -4.99 8.15 -1.53
N ARG A 37 -5.73 8.72 -2.50
CA ARG A 37 -7.03 9.33 -2.21
C ARG A 37 -8.07 8.33 -1.73
N GLN A 38 -8.15 7.15 -2.34
CA GLN A 38 -9.08 6.10 -1.94
C GLN A 38 -8.76 5.61 -0.52
N ALA A 39 -7.47 5.33 -0.23
CA ALA A 39 -7.03 4.93 1.08
C ALA A 39 -7.36 5.99 2.15
N ALA A 40 -7.14 7.28 1.87
CA ALA A 40 -7.45 8.36 2.81
C ALA A 40 -8.95 8.46 3.13
N VAL A 41 -9.83 8.35 2.12
CA VAL A 41 -11.28 8.34 2.32
C VAL A 41 -11.73 7.13 3.15
N MET A 42 -11.14 5.96 2.92
CA MET A 42 -11.47 4.77 3.69
C MET A 42 -10.89 4.83 5.10
N LEU A 43 -9.69 5.40 5.27
CA LEU A 43 -9.07 5.61 6.58
C LEU A 43 -9.96 6.47 7.48
N GLU A 44 -10.46 7.59 6.98
CA GLU A 44 -11.37 8.45 7.73
C GLU A 44 -12.60 7.68 8.23
N LYS A 45 -13.21 6.86 7.37
CA LYS A 45 -14.36 6.04 7.76
C LYS A 45 -14.00 4.95 8.77
N VAL A 46 -12.84 4.31 8.62
CA VAL A 46 -12.34 3.31 9.56
C VAL A 46 -12.10 3.95 10.92
N GLN A 47 -11.43 5.09 10.98
CA GLN A 47 -11.15 5.79 12.24
C GLN A 47 -12.42 6.29 12.93
N GLN A 48 -13.47 6.66 12.20
CA GLN A 48 -14.75 7.10 12.78
C GLN A 48 -15.51 6.00 13.55
N VAL A 49 -15.29 4.73 13.21
CA VAL A 49 -15.94 3.59 13.90
C VAL A 49 -15.09 2.99 15.01
N ILE A 50 -13.81 3.33 15.07
CA ILE A 50 -12.90 2.85 16.12
C ILE A 50 -13.11 3.70 17.38
N PRO A 51 -13.30 3.08 18.56
CA PRO A 51 -13.39 3.80 19.83
C PRO A 51 -12.12 4.60 20.14
N GLU A 52 -12.27 5.78 20.77
CA GLU A 52 -11.12 6.59 21.21
C GLU A 52 -10.33 5.92 22.36
N GLU A 53 -11.03 5.16 23.21
CA GLU A 53 -10.38 4.42 24.30
C GLU A 53 -9.85 3.07 23.79
N SER A 54 -8.57 2.83 24.03
CA SER A 54 -7.90 1.59 23.64
C SER A 54 -8.42 0.40 24.47
N ALA A 55 -8.84 -0.65 23.79
CA ALA A 55 -9.30 -1.90 24.40
C ALA A 55 -8.15 -2.83 24.88
N GLY A 56 -6.90 -2.39 24.83
CA GLY A 56 -5.72 -3.19 25.18
C GLY A 56 -4.91 -3.63 23.95
N PRO A 57 -4.32 -4.85 23.95
CA PRO A 57 -3.59 -5.35 22.80
C PRO A 57 -4.51 -5.60 21.62
N ALA A 58 -4.00 -5.36 20.40
CA ALA A 58 -4.76 -5.55 19.16
C ALA A 58 -5.21 -7.00 18.96
N ARG A 59 -6.38 -7.15 18.36
CA ARG A 59 -7.01 -8.43 18.01
C ARG A 59 -7.48 -8.42 16.56
N LEU A 60 -7.78 -9.58 16.03
CA LEU A 60 -8.39 -9.68 14.71
C LEU A 60 -9.89 -9.42 14.82
N THR A 61 -10.26 -8.16 14.73
CA THR A 61 -11.65 -7.68 14.71
C THR A 61 -12.02 -7.18 13.32
N LEU A 62 -13.27 -7.30 12.93
CA LEU A 62 -13.75 -7.02 11.58
C LEU A 62 -14.86 -5.99 11.61
N ALA A 63 -14.84 -5.05 10.67
CA ALA A 63 -15.96 -4.17 10.39
C ALA A 63 -16.17 -3.99 8.89
N GLU A 64 -17.43 -4.04 8.44
CA GLU A 64 -17.77 -3.77 7.05
C GLU A 64 -17.95 -2.26 6.84
N ILE A 65 -17.15 -1.69 5.92
CA ILE A 65 -17.16 -0.27 5.58
C ILE A 65 -17.11 -0.11 4.07
N GLY A 66 -18.14 0.47 3.48
CA GLY A 66 -18.19 0.74 2.05
C GLY A 66 -18.16 -0.50 1.16
N GLY A 67 -18.65 -1.65 1.65
CA GLY A 67 -18.71 -2.92 0.93
C GLY A 67 -17.42 -3.76 1.03
N TYR A 68 -16.49 -3.38 1.90
CA TYR A 68 -15.28 -4.14 2.21
C TYR A 68 -15.14 -4.34 3.71
N GLU A 69 -14.57 -5.47 4.10
CA GLU A 69 -14.21 -5.74 5.49
C GLU A 69 -12.83 -5.17 5.81
N TYR A 70 -12.71 -4.48 6.94
CA TYR A 70 -11.49 -3.92 7.47
C TYR A 70 -11.16 -4.54 8.83
N ILE A 71 -9.87 -4.68 9.11
CA ILE A 71 -9.37 -5.16 10.42
C ILE A 71 -8.80 -4.04 11.29
N GLY A 72 -8.71 -2.83 10.77
CA GLY A 72 -8.12 -1.69 11.44
C GLY A 72 -7.32 -0.81 10.50
N TYR A 73 -6.29 -0.16 11.05
CA TYR A 73 -5.34 0.65 10.27
C TYR A 73 -3.92 0.51 10.83
N ILE A 74 -2.93 0.83 9.98
CA ILE A 74 -1.54 0.98 10.37
C ILE A 74 -1.15 2.45 10.42
N SER A 75 -0.26 2.80 11.35
CA SER A 75 0.36 4.12 11.48
C SER A 75 1.87 3.98 11.54
N ILE A 76 2.59 4.75 10.71
CA ILE A 76 4.05 4.78 10.60
C ILE A 76 4.51 6.23 10.70
N ALA A 77 4.79 6.69 11.91
CA ALA A 77 5.09 8.09 12.21
C ALA A 77 6.27 8.63 11.40
N LYS A 78 7.36 7.86 11.24
CA LYS A 78 8.54 8.22 10.45
C LYS A 78 8.22 8.59 9.00
N LEU A 79 7.16 7.99 8.44
CA LEU A 79 6.75 8.20 7.05
C LEU A 79 5.56 9.15 6.92
N GLU A 80 5.01 9.62 8.04
CA GLU A 80 3.73 10.36 8.06
C GLU A 80 2.68 9.59 7.25
N LEU A 81 2.55 8.29 7.54
CA LEU A 81 1.72 7.36 6.78
C LEU A 81 0.72 6.69 7.70
N GLU A 82 -0.55 6.83 7.37
CA GLU A 82 -1.64 6.08 7.98
C GLU A 82 -2.49 5.46 6.88
N LEU A 83 -2.79 4.17 6.99
CA LEU A 83 -3.50 3.42 5.97
C LEU A 83 -4.49 2.44 6.60
N PRO A 84 -5.73 2.36 6.11
CA PRO A 84 -6.67 1.33 6.53
C PRO A 84 -6.18 -0.03 6.03
N VAL A 85 -6.53 -1.11 6.75
CA VAL A 85 -6.13 -2.48 6.38
C VAL A 85 -7.38 -3.32 6.15
N MET A 86 -7.53 -3.82 4.92
CA MET A 86 -8.61 -4.74 4.55
C MET A 86 -8.37 -6.15 5.10
N ALA A 87 -9.44 -6.87 5.39
CA ALA A 87 -9.39 -8.21 5.99
C ALA A 87 -8.80 -9.26 5.07
N GLU A 88 -9.10 -9.16 3.78
CA GLU A 88 -8.66 -10.11 2.76
C GLU A 88 -7.97 -9.38 1.61
N TRP A 89 -7.00 -10.03 0.99
CA TRP A 89 -6.27 -9.46 -0.12
C TRP A 89 -6.69 -10.06 -1.47
N ASP A 90 -6.72 -9.21 -2.47
CA ASP A 90 -6.62 -9.53 -3.88
C ASP A 90 -5.95 -8.36 -4.63
N TYR A 91 -5.63 -8.54 -5.89
CA TYR A 91 -4.93 -7.50 -6.66
C TYR A 91 -5.72 -6.21 -6.85
N ASP A 92 -7.04 -6.25 -6.86
CA ASP A 92 -7.88 -5.05 -7.03
C ASP A 92 -8.02 -4.32 -5.70
N ARG A 93 -8.17 -5.05 -4.58
CA ARG A 93 -8.18 -4.46 -3.23
C ARG A 93 -6.85 -3.79 -2.88
N LEU A 94 -5.72 -4.40 -3.25
CA LEU A 94 -4.40 -3.80 -3.03
C LEU A 94 -4.21 -2.45 -3.74
N LYS A 95 -4.97 -2.16 -4.80
CA LYS A 95 -4.99 -0.83 -5.44
C LYS A 95 -5.72 0.22 -4.61
N ILE A 96 -6.57 -0.19 -3.67
CA ILE A 96 -7.37 0.67 -2.81
C ILE A 96 -6.65 0.91 -1.48
N ALA A 97 -6.22 -0.17 -0.81
CA ALA A 97 -5.61 -0.12 0.52
C ALA A 97 -4.71 -1.34 0.77
N PRO A 98 -3.83 -1.30 1.78
CA PRO A 98 -3.20 -2.49 2.33
C PRO A 98 -4.22 -3.55 2.73
N CYS A 99 -3.84 -4.82 2.62
CA CYS A 99 -4.68 -5.94 2.95
C CYS A 99 -3.94 -6.93 3.86
N ARG A 100 -4.65 -7.57 4.76
CA ARG A 100 -4.11 -8.70 5.49
C ARG A 100 -3.84 -9.85 4.51
N HIS A 101 -2.61 -10.31 4.49
CA HIS A 101 -2.21 -11.48 3.69
C HIS A 101 -2.47 -12.77 4.44
N PHE A 102 -2.07 -12.84 5.72
CA PHE A 102 -2.37 -13.92 6.65
C PHE A 102 -2.10 -13.50 8.09
N GLY A 103 -2.37 -14.39 9.04
CA GLY A 103 -2.07 -14.22 10.45
C GLY A 103 -3.01 -13.31 11.21
N SER A 104 -2.70 -13.06 12.48
CA SER A 104 -3.45 -12.17 13.35
C SER A 104 -2.54 -11.47 14.36
N PRO A 105 -2.98 -10.35 14.95
CA PRO A 105 -2.22 -9.69 16.01
C PRO A 105 -1.99 -10.59 17.23
N GLU A 106 -2.99 -11.41 17.60
CA GLU A 106 -2.92 -12.28 18.77
C GLU A 106 -1.89 -13.41 18.61
N SER A 107 -1.66 -13.84 17.37
CA SER A 107 -0.70 -14.90 17.06
C SER A 107 0.71 -14.39 16.81
N ASP A 108 0.89 -13.06 16.83
CA ASP A 108 2.15 -12.35 16.50
C ASP A 108 2.70 -12.73 15.10
N ASP A 109 1.80 -13.06 14.18
CA ASP A 109 2.14 -13.48 12.82
C ASP A 109 1.38 -12.69 11.74
N LEU A 110 0.80 -11.53 12.12
CA LEU A 110 0.06 -10.67 11.18
C LEU A 110 0.96 -10.18 10.06
N VAL A 111 0.62 -10.54 8.82
CA VAL A 111 1.28 -10.06 7.62
C VAL A 111 0.33 -9.20 6.79
N ILE A 112 0.76 -7.98 6.54
CA ILE A 112 0.03 -6.99 5.74
C ILE A 112 0.79 -6.78 4.43
N ALA A 113 0.09 -6.91 3.31
CA ALA A 113 0.60 -6.63 1.97
C ALA A 113 0.01 -5.32 1.44
N ALA A 114 0.77 -4.60 0.63
CA ALA A 114 0.30 -3.43 -0.09
C ALA A 114 1.05 -3.24 -1.41
N HIS A 115 0.48 -2.43 -2.29
CA HIS A 115 1.17 -1.99 -3.50
C HIS A 115 2.39 -1.12 -3.17
N ASN A 116 3.38 -1.15 -4.07
CA ASN A 116 4.56 -0.30 -4.03
C ASN A 116 4.25 1.13 -4.50
N TYR A 117 3.07 1.64 -4.21
CA TYR A 117 2.73 3.03 -4.43
C TYR A 117 3.42 3.92 -3.39
N LYS A 118 3.79 5.12 -3.78
CA LYS A 118 4.40 6.12 -2.89
C LYS A 118 3.50 6.45 -1.68
N ASN A 119 2.17 6.42 -1.90
CA ASN A 119 1.15 6.67 -0.87
C ASN A 119 0.70 5.38 -0.15
N HIS A 120 1.28 4.22 -0.48
CA HIS A 120 1.17 2.96 0.25
C HIS A 120 2.55 2.56 0.80
N PHE A 121 3.03 1.34 0.49
CA PHE A 121 4.28 0.80 1.05
C PHE A 121 5.54 1.14 0.26
N GLY A 122 5.46 1.94 -0.80
CA GLY A 122 6.62 2.29 -1.64
C GLY A 122 7.72 3.07 -0.93
N ARG A 123 7.43 3.65 0.26
CA ARG A 123 8.42 4.37 1.07
C ARG A 123 8.99 3.56 2.23
N LEU A 124 8.56 2.30 2.42
CA LEU A 124 8.99 1.48 3.55
C LEU A 124 10.51 1.26 3.63
N GLY A 125 11.20 1.28 2.47
CA GLY A 125 12.66 1.22 2.43
C GLY A 125 13.40 2.39 3.11
N ARG A 126 12.69 3.38 3.62
CA ARG A 126 13.24 4.50 4.41
C ARG A 126 13.21 4.24 5.91
N LEU A 127 12.58 3.15 6.35
CA LEU A 127 12.55 2.76 7.74
C LEU A 127 13.89 2.17 8.15
N GLU A 128 14.29 2.48 9.37
CA GLU A 128 15.49 2.02 10.04
C GLU A 128 15.12 1.09 11.20
N ALA A 129 16.08 0.38 11.74
CA ALA A 129 15.90 -0.34 12.99
C ALA A 129 15.46 0.67 14.06
N GLU A 130 14.48 0.35 14.88
CA GLU A 130 13.86 1.20 15.90
C GLU A 130 12.69 2.10 15.42
N ASP A 131 12.45 2.24 14.10
CA ASP A 131 11.21 2.87 13.64
C ASP A 131 10.01 1.97 13.94
N VAL A 132 8.96 2.57 14.51
CA VAL A 132 7.79 1.83 15.01
C VAL A 132 6.67 1.86 13.97
N VAL A 133 6.08 0.69 13.74
CA VAL A 133 4.82 0.52 13.01
C VAL A 133 3.76 0.13 14.03
N VAL A 134 2.69 0.89 14.11
CA VAL A 134 1.56 0.63 15.00
C VAL A 134 0.40 0.09 14.18
N PHE A 135 -0.13 -1.05 14.56
CA PHE A 135 -1.41 -1.56 14.08
C PHE A 135 -2.49 -1.27 15.14
N THR A 136 -3.60 -0.68 14.73
CA THR A 136 -4.78 -0.43 15.56
C THR A 136 -5.95 -1.21 14.97
N ASP A 137 -6.56 -2.09 15.76
CA ASP A 137 -7.72 -2.90 15.34
C ASP A 137 -9.03 -2.10 15.38
N MET A 138 -10.15 -2.75 15.01
CA MET A 138 -11.47 -2.10 14.95
C MET A 138 -12.08 -1.80 16.33
N GLU A 139 -11.50 -2.29 17.43
CA GLU A 139 -11.89 -2.01 18.82
C GLU A 139 -10.93 -1.03 19.53
N GLY A 140 -9.96 -0.47 18.80
CA GLY A 140 -8.96 0.46 19.33
C GLY A 140 -7.79 -0.23 20.04
N GLY A 141 -7.72 -1.57 20.01
CA GLY A 141 -6.57 -2.32 20.50
C GLY A 141 -5.34 -2.06 19.64
N LYS A 142 -4.16 -1.97 20.28
CA LYS A 142 -2.90 -1.63 19.59
C LYS A 142 -1.86 -2.72 19.72
N SER A 143 -1.13 -2.93 18.63
CA SER A 143 0.08 -3.74 18.58
C SER A 143 1.20 -2.92 17.93
N GLU A 144 2.35 -2.88 18.58
CA GLU A 144 3.54 -2.19 18.08
C GLU A 144 4.55 -3.22 17.58
N THR A 145 5.04 -3.02 16.36
CA THR A 145 6.08 -3.85 15.77
C THR A 145 7.31 -3.00 15.46
N VAL A 146 8.43 -3.41 16.00
CA VAL A 146 9.74 -2.77 15.80
C VAL A 146 10.55 -3.59 14.79
N ASN A 147 9.96 -4.32 13.85
CA ASN A 147 10.79 -5.09 12.93
C ASN A 147 10.13 -5.56 11.63
N PHE A 148 10.98 -5.48 10.59
CA PHE A 148 11.09 -6.27 9.37
C PHE A 148 10.00 -6.10 8.32
N ILE A 149 10.31 -5.12 7.47
CA ILE A 149 9.65 -4.97 6.20
C ILE A 149 10.57 -5.60 5.15
N TYR A 150 10.15 -6.74 4.63
CA TYR A 150 10.71 -7.26 3.40
C TYR A 150 9.84 -6.79 2.24
N PRO A 151 10.42 -6.10 1.23
CA PRO A 151 9.68 -5.88 0.00
C PRO A 151 9.38 -7.25 -0.60
N ILE A 152 8.11 -7.64 -0.63
CA ILE A 152 7.67 -8.80 -1.38
C ILE A 152 7.84 -8.43 -2.85
N SER A 153 8.88 -8.96 -3.47
CA SER A 153 9.02 -8.88 -4.91
C SER A 153 7.86 -9.65 -5.54
N PRO A 154 7.16 -9.10 -6.55
CA PRO A 154 6.11 -9.84 -7.27
C PRO A 154 6.61 -11.14 -7.90
N TYR A 155 7.93 -11.33 -7.95
CA TYR A 155 8.57 -12.56 -8.42
C TYR A 155 8.55 -13.70 -7.41
N ASN A 156 8.34 -13.44 -6.12
CA ASN A 156 8.30 -14.45 -5.05
C ASN A 156 6.87 -14.85 -4.65
N ALA A 157 5.84 -14.23 -5.22
CA ALA A 157 4.44 -14.56 -4.96
C ALA A 157 3.93 -15.79 -5.74
N LYS A 158 4.81 -16.49 -6.45
CA LYS A 158 4.50 -17.76 -7.13
C LYS A 158 5.31 -18.88 -6.52
N LYS A 159 4.89 -19.37 -5.37
CA LYS A 159 5.15 -20.73 -4.88
C LYS A 159 4.28 -20.96 -3.66
N ASP A 160 3.16 -21.51 -3.91
CA ASP A 160 2.59 -22.79 -3.45
C ASP A 160 1.10 -22.81 -3.81
#